data_c521de76b43c53753572c6ca1026537b
#
_entry.id   c521de76b43c53753572c6ca1026537b
#
_cell.length_a   1.000
_cell.length_b   1.000
_cell.length_c   1.000
_cell.angle_alpha   90.00
_cell.angle_beta   90.00
_cell.angle_gamma   90.00
#
_symmetry.space_group_name_H-M   'P 1'
#
loop_
_entity.id
_entity.type
_entity.pdbx_description
1 polymer ?
#
loop_
_entity_poly.entity_id
_entity_poly.type
_entity_poly.pdbx_seq_one_letter_code
_entity_poly.pdbx_strand_id
1 'polypeptide(L)' 'MTEIYEEISKLSDKFRTMAFGLTSDENEVNESVQELMLYFLQANPDVIRSIYEKDGILGITRYGAVAL' A
#
# COMPACT_ATOMS: atom_id res chain seq x y z
N MET A 1 11.64 -10.86 -4.27
CA MET A 1 11.36 -9.40 -4.33
C MET A 1 10.21 -9.06 -5.26
N THR A 2 10.23 -9.57 -6.49
CA THR A 2 9.17 -9.33 -7.47
C THR A 2 7.79 -9.74 -6.95
N GLU A 3 7.70 -10.90 -6.26
CA GLU A 3 6.45 -11.39 -5.71
C GLU A 3 5.83 -10.45 -4.69
N ILE A 4 6.65 -9.81 -3.85
CA ILE A 4 6.17 -8.86 -2.83
C ILE A 4 5.53 -7.66 -3.51
N TYR A 5 6.17 -7.11 -4.53
CA TYR A 5 5.64 -5.96 -5.26
C TYR A 5 4.40 -6.30 -6.08
N GLU A 6 4.32 -7.52 -6.61
CA GLU A 6 3.10 -7.99 -7.27
C GLU A 6 1.92 -8.03 -6.29
N GLU A 7 2.16 -8.52 -5.08
CA GLU A 7 1.12 -8.55 -4.04
C GLU A 7 0.73 -7.15 -3.59
N ILE A 8 1.70 -6.25 -3.46
CA ILE A 8 1.42 -4.84 -3.14
C ILE A 8 0.55 -4.22 -4.24
N SER A 9 0.87 -4.50 -5.50
CA SER A 9 0.09 -4.03 -6.63
C SER A 9 -1.37 -4.49 -6.56
N LYS A 10 -1.60 -5.73 -6.13
CA LYS A 10 -2.95 -6.28 -5.95
C LYS A 10 -3.71 -5.62 -4.80
N LEU A 11 -3.01 -4.97 -3.89
CA LEU A 11 -3.64 -4.25 -2.78
C LEU A 11 -4.20 -2.89 -3.19
N SER A 12 -3.93 -2.42 -4.41
CA SER A 12 -4.38 -1.09 -4.84
C SER A 12 -5.89 -0.90 -4.67
N ASP A 13 -6.69 -1.90 -5.00
CA ASP A 13 -8.14 -1.84 -4.83
C ASP A 13 -8.54 -1.76 -3.36
N LYS A 14 -7.84 -2.47 -2.50
CA LYS A 14 -8.09 -2.44 -1.07
C LYS A 14 -7.76 -1.08 -0.47
N PHE A 15 -6.63 -0.50 -0.86
CA PHE A 15 -6.26 0.84 -0.43
C PHE A 15 -7.23 1.88 -0.98
N ARG A 16 -7.72 1.69 -2.20
CA ARG A 16 -8.74 2.56 -2.78
C ARG A 16 -10.01 2.56 -1.93
N THR A 17 -10.45 1.39 -1.50
CA THR A 17 -11.62 1.25 -0.62
C THR A 17 -11.37 1.98 0.71
N MET A 18 -10.18 1.84 1.28
CA MET A 18 -9.81 2.56 2.51
C MET A 18 -9.84 4.07 2.31
N ALA A 19 -9.31 4.55 1.19
CA ALA A 19 -9.27 5.97 0.88
C ALA A 19 -10.67 6.55 0.69
N PHE A 20 -11.61 5.78 0.12
CA PHE A 20 -13.01 6.20 0.02
C PHE A 20 -13.68 6.35 1.38
N GLY A 21 -13.16 5.67 2.40
CA GLY A 21 -13.61 5.88 3.77
C GLY A 21 -13.15 7.21 4.36
N LEU A 22 -12.13 7.84 3.77
CA LEU A 22 -11.58 9.11 4.23
C LEU A 22 -12.09 10.31 3.44
N THR A 23 -12.43 10.09 2.16
CA THR A 23 -12.95 11.14 1.28
C THR A 23 -13.89 10.52 0.27
N SER A 24 -14.86 11.32 -0.20
CA SER A 24 -15.78 10.89 -1.25
C SER A 24 -15.35 11.37 -2.64
N ASP A 25 -14.27 12.15 -2.74
CA ASP A 25 -13.77 12.65 -4.01
C ASP A 25 -12.91 11.58 -4.70
N GLU A 26 -13.38 11.09 -5.83
CA GLU A 26 -12.70 10.06 -6.60
C GLU A 26 -11.29 10.47 -7.05
N ASN A 27 -11.11 11.74 -7.41
CA ASN A 27 -9.80 12.24 -7.81
C ASN A 27 -8.82 12.22 -6.65
N GLU A 28 -9.26 12.61 -5.46
CA GLU A 28 -8.43 12.54 -4.25
C GLU A 28 -8.09 11.08 -3.91
N VAL A 29 -9.05 10.18 -4.05
CA VAL A 29 -8.81 8.75 -3.82
C VAL A 29 -7.74 8.24 -4.78
N ASN A 30 -7.85 8.54 -6.06
CA ASN A 30 -6.89 8.10 -7.07
C ASN A 30 -5.49 8.64 -6.78
N GLU A 31 -5.39 9.92 -6.43
CA GLU A 31 -4.10 10.53 -6.05
C GLU A 31 -3.50 9.87 -4.81
N SER A 32 -4.31 9.66 -3.80
CA SER A 32 -3.85 9.04 -2.55
C SER A 32 -3.32 7.64 -2.79
N VAL A 33 -4.02 6.84 -3.60
CA VAL A 33 -3.59 5.48 -3.93
C VAL A 33 -2.29 5.51 -4.74
N GLN A 34 -2.17 6.41 -5.71
CA GLN A 34 -0.94 6.55 -6.50
C GLN A 34 0.24 6.93 -5.62
N GLU A 35 0.06 7.89 -4.73
CA GLU A 35 1.10 8.32 -3.80
C GLU A 35 1.52 7.18 -2.89
N LEU A 36 0.57 6.38 -2.42
CA LEU A 36 0.86 5.23 -1.58
C LEU A 36 1.67 4.18 -2.34
N MET A 37 1.31 3.90 -3.58
CA MET A 37 2.07 2.97 -4.41
C MET A 37 3.50 3.45 -4.63
N LEU A 38 3.67 4.74 -4.90
CA LEU A 38 5.00 5.35 -5.02
C LEU A 38 5.78 5.25 -3.71
N TYR A 39 5.11 5.44 -2.59
CA TYR A 39 5.71 5.31 -1.27
C TYR A 39 6.30 3.92 -1.07
N PHE A 40 5.57 2.88 -1.45
CA PHE A 40 6.08 1.51 -1.36
C PHE A 40 7.28 1.30 -2.28
N LEU A 41 7.25 1.86 -3.49
CA LEU A 41 8.35 1.72 -4.44
C LEU A 41 9.60 2.46 -3.99
N GLN A 42 9.44 3.57 -3.28
CA GLN A 42 10.55 4.38 -2.78
C GLN A 42 11.06 3.94 -1.41
N ALA A 43 10.28 3.15 -0.69
CA ALA A 43 10.66 2.64 0.62
C ALA A 43 11.86 1.69 0.49
N ASN A 44 12.65 1.60 1.56
CA ASN A 44 13.77 0.69 1.60
C ASN A 44 13.26 -0.76 1.41
N PRO A 45 13.72 -1.46 0.36
CA PRO A 45 13.25 -2.84 0.10
C PRO A 45 13.48 -3.79 1.27
N ASP A 46 14.52 -3.58 2.06
CA ASP A 46 14.80 -4.43 3.21
C ASP A 46 13.75 -4.28 4.30
N VAL A 47 13.23 -3.06 4.49
CA VAL A 47 12.14 -2.81 5.44
C VAL A 47 10.87 -3.50 4.97
N ILE A 48 10.53 -3.36 3.70
CA ILE A 48 9.33 -3.99 3.12
C ILE A 48 9.43 -5.51 3.24
N ARG A 49 10.58 -6.07 2.92
CA ARG A 49 10.82 -7.51 3.04
C ARG A 49 10.67 -7.98 4.49
N SER A 50 11.23 -7.24 5.43
CA SER A 50 11.15 -7.59 6.86
C SER A 50 9.71 -7.63 7.35
N ILE A 51 8.90 -6.65 6.95
CA ILE A 51 7.49 -6.60 7.30
C ILE A 51 6.76 -7.79 6.69
N TYR A 52 7.03 -8.09 5.43
CA TYR A 52 6.40 -9.20 4.73
C TYR A 52 6.77 -10.55 5.35
N GLU A 53 8.04 -10.75 5.67
CA GLU A 53 8.50 -12.02 6.28
C GLU A 53 7.92 -12.22 7.68
N LYS A 54 7.73 -11.15 8.43
CA LYS A 54 7.21 -11.20 9.79
C LYS A 54 5.69 -11.39 9.82
N ASP A 55 4.96 -10.58 9.09
CA ASP A 55 3.51 -10.48 9.18
C ASP A 55 2.78 -10.77 7.86
N GLY A 56 3.52 -11.04 6.79
CA GLY A 56 2.95 -11.31 5.49
C GLY A 56 2.28 -10.08 4.88
N ILE A 57 1.33 -10.34 4.00
CA ILE A 57 0.61 -9.25 3.29
C ILE A 57 -0.23 -8.40 4.25
N LEU A 58 -0.65 -8.97 5.36
CA LEU A 58 -1.39 -8.23 6.37
C LEU A 58 -0.53 -7.13 7.00
N GLY A 59 0.75 -7.41 7.25
CA GLY A 59 1.70 -6.41 7.74
C GLY A 59 1.91 -5.28 6.75
N ILE A 60 2.04 -5.61 5.47
CA ILE A 60 2.15 -4.63 4.39
C ILE A 60 0.89 -3.76 4.32
N THR A 61 -0.28 -4.37 4.45
CA THR A 61 -1.56 -3.65 4.44
C THR A 61 -1.62 -2.64 5.59
N ARG A 62 -1.21 -3.05 6.79
CA ARG A 62 -1.18 -2.16 7.95
C ARG A 62 -0.20 -1.00 7.77
N TYR A 63 0.97 -1.30 7.22
CA TYR A 63 1.99 -0.30 6.95
C TYR A 63 1.47 0.76 5.99
N GLY A 64 0.79 0.34 4.92
CA GLY A 64 0.19 1.25 3.97
C GLY A 64 -0.99 2.04 4.55
N ALA A 65 -1.82 1.40 5.37
CA ALA A 65 -2.97 2.07 5.99
C ALA A 65 -2.53 3.23 6.89
N VAL A 66 -1.41 3.08 7.59
CA VAL A 66 -0.86 4.15 8.43
C VAL A 66 -0.37 5.32 7.56
N ALA A 67 0.15 5.03 6.37
CA ALA A 67 0.64 6.06 5.45
C ALA A 67 -0.49 6.79 4.70
N LEU A 68 -1.68 6.19 4.63
CA LEU A 68 -2.84 6.87 4.06
C LEU A 68 -3.32 7.99 4.98
#